data_b7e500551e359c834176c4890638e63a
#
_entry.id   b7e500551e359c834176c4890638e63a
#
_cell.length_a   1.000
_cell.length_b   1.000
_cell.length_c   1.000
_cell.angle_alpha   90.00
_cell.angle_beta   90.00
_cell.angle_gamma   90.00
#
_symmetry.space_group_name_H-M   'P 1'
#
loop_
_entity.id
_entity.type
_entity.pdbx_description
1 polymer ?
#
loop_
_entity_poly.entity_id
_entity_poly.type
_entity_poly.pdbx_seq_one_letter_code
_entity_poly.pdbx_strand_id
1 'polypeptide(L)'
;PKPSSGWLFNSIANKHADAMDNYPEPNVLPRAADDEQTAKVLSKILPTVLEQCDYETAYSDTWWRKLKTGTGVKGVFWDPMLRGGLGDISIRSVNVLMLYWEPGVEDIQDSPNLFSLSLANNDRLEGQYPQLKGHTGSSLDVAKYIHDDSVDTSDKSVVVDWYYKKALPGGQTVLHYCKFCNGVVLYASENDPAMADRGFYDHGKY
;
A
#
# COMPACT_ATOMS: atom_id res chain seq x y z
N PRO A 1 -16.90 -27.94 -23.37
CA PRO A 1 -16.06 -26.79 -23.17
C PRO A 1 -16.47 -25.70 -24.15
N LYS A 2 -16.78 -24.49 -23.67
CA LYS A 2 -17.03 -23.35 -24.55
C LYS A 2 -15.71 -22.92 -25.18
N PRO A 3 -15.60 -22.72 -26.49
CA PRO A 3 -14.39 -22.23 -27.11
C PRO A 3 -14.10 -20.82 -26.55
N SER A 4 -12.90 -20.61 -26.00
CA SER A 4 -12.43 -19.30 -25.57
C SER A 4 -11.29 -18.83 -26.49
N SER A 5 -11.35 -17.59 -26.93
CA SER A 5 -10.28 -16.98 -27.71
C SER A 5 -9.36 -16.17 -26.82
N GLY A 6 -8.05 -16.32 -27.00
CA GLY A 6 -7.02 -15.61 -26.20
C GLY A 6 -6.76 -14.15 -26.65
N TRP A 7 -7.61 -13.53 -27.45
CA TRP A 7 -7.36 -12.21 -28.02
C TRP A 7 -7.12 -11.12 -26.98
N LEU A 8 -7.96 -11.09 -25.94
CA LEU A 8 -7.83 -10.12 -24.85
C LEU A 8 -6.53 -10.34 -24.09
N PHE A 9 -6.20 -11.60 -23.79
CA PHE A 9 -4.96 -11.94 -23.12
C PHE A 9 -3.74 -11.50 -23.94
N ASN A 10 -3.71 -11.80 -25.23
CA ASN A 10 -2.61 -11.40 -26.11
C ASN A 10 -2.45 -9.87 -26.17
N SER A 11 -3.56 -9.13 -26.25
CA SER A 11 -3.54 -7.66 -26.24
C SER A 11 -2.95 -7.10 -24.93
N ILE A 12 -3.37 -7.67 -23.78
CA ILE A 12 -2.84 -7.29 -22.48
C ILE A 12 -1.36 -7.65 -22.36
N ALA A 13 -0.97 -8.87 -22.77
CA ALA A 13 0.40 -9.36 -22.68
C ALA A 13 1.37 -8.49 -23.53
N ASN A 14 0.98 -8.12 -24.75
CA ASN A 14 1.78 -7.25 -25.59
C ASN A 14 1.98 -5.86 -24.97
N LYS A 15 0.90 -5.25 -24.46
CA LYS A 15 1.00 -3.95 -23.78
C LYS A 15 1.83 -4.01 -22.49
N HIS A 16 1.77 -5.14 -21.81
CA HIS A 16 2.60 -5.36 -20.62
C HIS A 16 4.08 -5.49 -21.02
N ALA A 17 4.40 -6.24 -22.07
CA ALA A 17 5.76 -6.36 -22.59
C ALA A 17 6.32 -4.99 -23.00
N ASP A 18 5.55 -4.19 -23.75
CA ASP A 18 5.94 -2.82 -24.13
C ASP A 18 6.25 -1.94 -22.90
N ALA A 19 5.49 -2.12 -21.81
CA ALA A 19 5.72 -1.37 -20.58
C ALA A 19 6.99 -1.83 -19.84
N MET A 20 7.32 -3.12 -19.91
CA MET A 20 8.57 -3.66 -19.33
C MET A 20 9.80 -3.23 -20.13
N ASP A 21 9.71 -3.18 -21.46
CA ASP A 21 10.79 -2.70 -22.33
C ASP A 21 11.10 -1.20 -22.08
N ASN A 22 10.13 -0.43 -21.61
CA ASN A 22 10.26 1.00 -21.28
C ASN A 22 10.29 1.22 -19.76
N TYR A 23 11.03 0.42 -19.03
CA TYR A 23 11.17 0.56 -17.58
C TYR A 23 11.81 1.91 -17.21
N PRO A 24 11.18 2.71 -16.31
CA PRO A 24 11.65 4.04 -15.98
C PRO A 24 12.88 4.00 -15.07
N GLU A 25 13.90 4.75 -15.44
CA GLU A 25 15.05 5.02 -14.58
C GLU A 25 14.84 6.30 -13.77
N PRO A 26 15.07 6.27 -12.43
CA PRO A 26 14.93 7.44 -11.60
C PRO A 26 16.09 8.41 -11.82
N ASN A 27 15.78 9.70 -12.01
CA ASN A 27 16.76 10.76 -12.08
C ASN A 27 16.32 11.94 -11.21
N VAL A 28 17.18 12.39 -10.30
CA VAL A 28 16.91 13.52 -9.40
C VAL A 28 17.55 14.77 -9.98
N LEU A 29 16.72 15.77 -10.26
CA LEU A 29 17.17 17.07 -10.75
C LEU A 29 17.26 18.07 -9.59
N PRO A 30 18.34 18.86 -9.49
CA PRO A 30 18.46 19.90 -8.48
C PRO A 30 17.45 21.02 -8.75
N ARG A 31 16.92 21.61 -7.69
CA ARG A 31 16.07 22.82 -7.79
C ARG A 31 16.85 24.11 -7.67
N ALA A 32 17.95 24.09 -6.92
CA ALA A 32 18.85 25.21 -6.72
C ALA A 32 20.30 24.76 -6.92
N ALA A 33 21.24 25.71 -7.06
CA ALA A 33 22.66 25.42 -7.28
C ALA A 33 23.27 24.62 -6.09
N ASP A 34 22.83 24.90 -4.89
CA ASP A 34 23.31 24.25 -3.66
C ASP A 34 22.83 22.78 -3.56
N ASP A 35 21.78 22.40 -4.32
CA ASP A 35 21.21 21.05 -4.32
C ASP A 35 21.91 20.10 -5.29
N GLU A 36 22.80 20.59 -6.15
CA GLU A 36 23.41 19.75 -7.21
C GLU A 36 24.13 18.52 -6.67
N GLN A 37 24.89 18.68 -5.60
CA GLN A 37 25.62 17.57 -5.01
C GLN A 37 24.67 16.52 -4.41
N THR A 38 23.63 16.98 -3.73
CA THR A 38 22.59 16.11 -3.12
C THR A 38 21.82 15.36 -4.22
N ALA A 39 21.43 16.04 -5.30
CA ALA A 39 20.75 15.45 -6.43
C ALA A 39 21.59 14.36 -7.10
N LYS A 40 22.90 14.61 -7.30
CA LYS A 40 23.82 13.62 -7.84
C LYS A 40 23.98 12.37 -6.93
N VAL A 41 24.01 12.57 -5.61
CA VAL A 41 24.08 11.46 -4.65
C VAL A 41 22.78 10.64 -4.67
N LEU A 42 21.63 11.30 -4.63
CA LEU A 42 20.32 10.64 -4.67
C LEU A 42 20.11 9.89 -5.98
N SER A 43 20.49 10.43 -7.14
CA SER A 43 20.41 9.75 -8.44
C SER A 43 21.24 8.47 -8.50
N LYS A 44 22.30 8.35 -7.70
CA LYS A 44 23.11 7.13 -7.60
C LYS A 44 22.55 6.12 -6.59
N ILE A 45 21.92 6.60 -5.52
CA ILE A 45 21.38 5.74 -4.47
C ILE A 45 20.05 5.12 -4.88
N LEU A 46 19.17 5.89 -5.53
CA LEU A 46 17.82 5.46 -5.89
C LEU A 46 17.77 4.15 -6.71
N PRO A 47 18.58 3.95 -7.76
CA PRO A 47 18.58 2.68 -8.49
C PRO A 47 18.89 1.50 -7.59
N THR A 48 19.88 1.63 -6.69
CA THR A 48 20.24 0.57 -5.75
C THR A 48 19.11 0.26 -4.76
N VAL A 49 18.42 1.29 -4.25
CA VAL A 49 17.27 1.10 -3.35
C VAL A 49 16.13 0.41 -4.09
N LEU A 50 15.83 0.81 -5.33
CA LEU A 50 14.79 0.19 -6.14
C LEU A 50 15.10 -1.29 -6.47
N GLU A 51 16.34 -1.60 -6.78
CA GLU A 51 16.80 -2.98 -6.96
C GLU A 51 16.64 -3.81 -5.69
N GLN A 52 17.05 -3.28 -4.53
CA GLN A 52 16.91 -3.95 -3.24
C GLN A 52 15.45 -4.20 -2.83
N CYS A 53 14.52 -3.34 -3.26
CA CYS A 53 13.08 -3.46 -3.03
C CYS A 53 12.37 -4.33 -4.06
N ASP A 54 13.08 -4.95 -5.01
CA ASP A 54 12.49 -5.69 -6.14
C ASP A 54 11.41 -4.87 -6.86
N TYR A 55 11.75 -3.60 -7.16
CA TYR A 55 10.80 -2.66 -7.75
C TYR A 55 10.34 -3.11 -9.15
N GLU A 56 11.16 -3.83 -9.89
CA GLU A 56 10.82 -4.36 -11.22
C GLU A 56 9.59 -5.29 -11.13
N THR A 57 9.59 -6.20 -10.18
CA THR A 57 8.42 -7.08 -9.92
C THR A 57 7.20 -6.26 -9.50
N ALA A 58 7.36 -5.30 -8.58
CA ALA A 58 6.25 -4.43 -8.17
C ALA A 58 5.72 -3.57 -9.33
N TYR A 59 6.57 -3.14 -10.24
CA TYR A 59 6.22 -2.40 -11.46
C TYR A 59 5.44 -3.28 -12.42
N SER A 60 5.94 -4.48 -12.71
CA SER A 60 5.27 -5.49 -13.54
C SER A 60 3.87 -5.81 -13.03
N ASP A 61 3.74 -6.14 -11.75
CA ASP A 61 2.46 -6.45 -11.12
C ASP A 61 1.47 -5.28 -11.19
N THR A 62 1.97 -4.06 -10.99
CA THR A 62 1.14 -2.85 -11.07
C THR A 62 0.61 -2.62 -12.48
N TRP A 63 1.46 -2.80 -13.50
CA TRP A 63 1.05 -2.70 -14.90
C TRP A 63 0.07 -3.78 -15.29
N TRP A 64 0.30 -5.01 -14.84
CA TRP A 64 -0.62 -6.12 -15.07
C TRP A 64 -2.01 -5.86 -14.48
N ARG A 65 -2.06 -5.30 -13.28
CA ARG A 65 -3.33 -4.86 -12.64
C ARG A 65 -3.95 -3.71 -13.41
N LYS A 66 -3.18 -2.66 -13.73
CA LYS A 66 -3.65 -1.50 -14.49
C LYS A 66 -4.30 -1.88 -15.82
N LEU A 67 -3.70 -2.79 -16.57
CA LEU A 67 -4.23 -3.23 -17.87
C LEU A 67 -5.53 -4.02 -17.72
N LYS A 68 -5.76 -4.70 -16.60
CA LYS A 68 -6.99 -5.47 -16.32
C LYS A 68 -8.12 -4.63 -15.72
N THR A 69 -7.79 -3.72 -14.82
CA THR A 69 -8.78 -2.99 -14.01
C THR A 69 -8.86 -1.49 -14.33
N GLY A 70 -7.99 -0.98 -15.18
CA GLY A 70 -7.88 0.45 -15.50
C GLY A 70 -7.02 1.24 -14.51
N THR A 71 -6.76 0.72 -13.32
CA THR A 71 -6.01 1.41 -12.26
C THR A 71 -4.91 0.51 -11.70
N GLY A 72 -3.72 1.07 -11.55
CA GLY A 72 -2.59 0.44 -10.86
C GLY A 72 -2.13 1.32 -9.71
N VAL A 73 -2.02 0.74 -8.52
CA VAL A 73 -1.59 1.43 -7.30
C VAL A 73 -0.33 0.78 -6.76
N LYS A 74 0.65 1.60 -6.39
CA LYS A 74 1.86 1.19 -5.68
C LYS A 74 1.83 1.76 -4.28
N GLY A 75 2.23 0.95 -3.31
CA GLY A 75 2.45 1.39 -1.94
C GLY A 75 3.93 1.35 -1.59
N VAL A 76 4.40 2.37 -0.91
CA VAL A 76 5.73 2.44 -0.31
C VAL A 76 5.56 2.34 1.19
N PHE A 77 6.19 1.33 1.79
CA PHE A 77 6.02 1.00 3.20
C PHE A 77 7.40 0.87 3.86
N TRP A 78 7.45 1.11 5.16
CA TRP A 78 8.56 0.68 5.98
C TRP A 78 8.25 -0.70 6.55
N ASP A 79 9.08 -1.68 6.27
CA ASP A 79 8.95 -3.03 6.84
C ASP A 79 10.05 -3.24 7.91
N PRO A 80 9.68 -3.24 9.20
CA PRO A 80 10.66 -3.35 10.29
C PRO A 80 11.31 -4.74 10.38
N MET A 81 10.78 -5.75 9.69
CA MET A 81 11.30 -7.12 9.74
C MET A 81 12.39 -7.38 8.69
N LEU A 82 12.51 -6.50 7.71
CA LEU A 82 13.56 -6.63 6.70
C LEU A 82 14.95 -6.44 7.31
N ARG A 83 15.97 -6.94 6.64
CA ARG A 83 17.40 -6.87 7.04
C ARG A 83 17.66 -7.33 8.47
N GLY A 84 17.04 -8.45 8.85
CA GLY A 84 17.25 -9.03 10.18
C GLY A 84 16.70 -8.18 11.33
N GLY A 85 15.67 -7.38 11.07
CA GLY A 85 15.02 -6.53 12.07
C GLY A 85 15.52 -5.09 12.13
N LEU A 86 16.42 -4.69 11.21
CA LEU A 86 16.82 -3.27 11.07
C LEU A 86 15.76 -2.44 10.37
N GLY A 87 14.88 -3.09 9.62
CA GLY A 87 13.90 -2.46 8.78
C GLY A 87 14.44 -1.94 7.45
N ASP A 88 13.59 -1.89 6.45
CA ASP A 88 13.90 -1.31 5.14
C ASP A 88 12.63 -0.89 4.41
N ILE A 89 12.82 -0.16 3.31
CA ILE A 89 11.75 0.23 2.40
C ILE A 89 11.24 -1.00 1.65
N SER A 90 9.92 -1.15 1.59
CA SER A 90 9.22 -2.18 0.80
C SER A 90 8.28 -1.49 -0.18
N ILE A 91 8.43 -1.79 -1.47
CA ILE A 91 7.56 -1.27 -2.52
C ILE A 91 6.77 -2.45 -3.10
N ARG A 92 5.45 -2.31 -3.16
CA ARG A 92 4.60 -3.39 -3.67
C ARG A 92 3.36 -2.86 -4.40
N SER A 93 2.85 -3.67 -5.31
CA SER A 93 1.56 -3.40 -5.94
C SER A 93 0.44 -3.60 -4.94
N VAL A 94 -0.46 -2.62 -4.84
CA VAL A 94 -1.65 -2.66 -3.98
C VAL A 94 -2.87 -2.98 -4.84
N ASN A 95 -3.72 -3.89 -4.36
CA ASN A 95 -4.97 -4.20 -5.05
C ASN A 95 -5.97 -3.06 -4.85
N VAL A 96 -6.36 -2.39 -5.93
CA VAL A 96 -7.33 -1.28 -5.90
C VAL A 96 -8.67 -1.69 -5.27
N LEU A 97 -9.06 -2.96 -5.39
CA LEU A 97 -10.28 -3.47 -4.77
C LEU A 97 -10.22 -3.56 -3.24
N MET A 98 -9.03 -3.40 -2.68
CA MET A 98 -8.79 -3.35 -1.23
C MET A 98 -8.60 -1.93 -0.70
N LEU A 99 -8.71 -0.92 -1.56
CA LEU A 99 -8.61 0.48 -1.18
C LEU A 99 -9.99 1.13 -1.18
N TYR A 100 -10.31 1.84 -0.11
CA TYR A 100 -11.56 2.56 0.05
C TYR A 100 -11.29 3.98 0.53
N TRP A 101 -11.95 4.94 -0.10
CA TRP A 101 -11.92 6.35 0.25
C TRP A 101 -13.33 6.93 0.19
N GLU A 102 -13.49 8.19 0.50
CA GLU A 102 -14.80 8.82 0.57
C GLU A 102 -15.52 8.80 -0.79
N PRO A 103 -16.79 8.35 -0.84
CA PRO A 103 -17.57 8.34 -2.08
C PRO A 103 -17.74 9.73 -2.67
N GLY A 104 -17.57 9.83 -3.99
CA GLY A 104 -17.74 11.09 -4.74
C GLY A 104 -16.49 11.97 -4.77
N VAL A 105 -15.40 11.58 -4.15
CA VAL A 105 -14.10 12.26 -4.26
C VAL A 105 -13.34 11.70 -5.46
N GLU A 106 -12.94 12.58 -6.38
CA GLU A 106 -12.23 12.21 -7.61
C GLU A 106 -10.73 12.03 -7.36
N ASP A 107 -10.11 12.96 -6.62
CA ASP A 107 -8.70 12.85 -6.22
C ASP A 107 -8.61 12.23 -4.82
N ILE A 108 -7.96 11.08 -4.71
CA ILE A 108 -7.74 10.39 -3.44
C ILE A 108 -7.07 11.31 -2.39
N GLN A 109 -6.27 12.30 -2.84
CA GLN A 109 -5.64 13.26 -1.98
C GLN A 109 -6.63 14.24 -1.32
N ASP A 110 -7.84 14.39 -1.84
CA ASP A 110 -8.90 15.22 -1.26
C ASP A 110 -9.74 14.45 -0.24
N SER A 111 -9.65 13.12 -0.24
CA SER A 111 -10.35 12.30 0.75
C SER A 111 -9.81 12.55 2.16
N PRO A 112 -10.67 12.73 3.18
CA PRO A 112 -10.24 12.81 4.57
C PRO A 112 -9.81 11.46 5.14
N ASN A 113 -10.25 10.35 4.54
CA ASN A 113 -10.01 8.99 5.01
C ASN A 113 -9.58 8.09 3.85
N LEU A 114 -8.61 7.23 4.11
CA LEU A 114 -8.20 6.14 3.22
C LEU A 114 -8.10 4.84 4.03
N PHE A 115 -8.80 3.82 3.57
CA PHE A 115 -8.72 2.48 4.16
C PHE A 115 -8.04 1.53 3.19
N SER A 116 -7.08 0.79 3.70
CA SER A 116 -6.47 -0.32 2.99
C SER A 116 -6.79 -1.61 3.74
N LEU A 117 -7.41 -2.56 3.06
CA LEU A 117 -7.79 -3.84 3.63
C LEU A 117 -6.79 -4.91 3.22
N SER A 118 -6.51 -5.82 4.14
CA SER A 118 -5.68 -6.99 3.88
C SER A 118 -6.23 -8.21 4.59
N LEU A 119 -6.05 -9.40 3.98
CA LEU A 119 -6.39 -10.66 4.62
C LEU A 119 -5.13 -11.22 5.30
N ALA A 120 -5.25 -11.56 6.55
CA ALA A 120 -4.17 -12.19 7.31
C ALA A 120 -4.68 -13.46 8.03
N ASN A 121 -3.80 -14.44 8.15
CA ASN A 121 -4.10 -15.69 8.84
C ASN A 121 -4.30 -15.45 10.34
N ASN A 122 -5.32 -16.07 10.91
CA ASN A 122 -5.71 -15.87 12.30
C ASN A 122 -4.61 -16.24 13.30
N ASP A 123 -3.93 -17.38 13.09
CA ASP A 123 -2.86 -17.83 13.98
C ASP A 123 -1.69 -16.82 14.01
N ARG A 124 -1.35 -16.27 12.83
CA ARG A 124 -0.31 -15.24 12.72
C ARG A 124 -0.72 -13.95 13.43
N LEU A 125 -1.97 -13.54 13.25
CA LEU A 125 -2.51 -12.33 13.90
C LEU A 125 -2.54 -12.47 15.42
N GLU A 126 -3.03 -13.60 15.93
CA GLU A 126 -3.07 -13.86 17.37
C GLU A 126 -1.69 -13.99 18.00
N GLY A 127 -0.73 -14.53 17.25
CA GLY A 127 0.68 -14.58 17.67
C GLY A 127 1.32 -13.19 17.73
N GLN A 128 1.00 -12.32 16.77
CA GLN A 128 1.54 -10.95 16.70
C GLN A 128 0.80 -9.98 17.64
N TYR A 129 -0.51 -10.17 17.80
CA TYR A 129 -1.40 -9.31 18.59
C TYR A 129 -2.22 -10.15 19.59
N PRO A 130 -1.70 -10.43 20.79
CA PRO A 130 -2.38 -11.27 21.78
C PRO A 130 -3.79 -10.78 22.16
N GLN A 131 -4.06 -9.47 22.02
CA GLN A 131 -5.38 -8.88 22.26
C GLN A 131 -6.47 -9.35 21.28
N LEU A 132 -6.09 -9.99 20.16
CA LEU A 132 -7.03 -10.54 19.19
C LEU A 132 -7.52 -11.96 19.52
N LYS A 133 -6.96 -12.60 20.54
CA LYS A 133 -7.41 -13.96 20.92
C LYS A 133 -8.90 -13.98 21.22
N GLY A 134 -9.62 -14.84 20.47
CA GLY A 134 -11.07 -14.96 20.57
C GLY A 134 -11.87 -13.87 19.82
N HIS A 135 -11.19 -12.96 19.13
CA HIS A 135 -11.79 -11.91 18.29
C HIS A 135 -11.44 -12.07 16.82
N THR A 136 -10.79 -13.16 16.44
CA THR A 136 -10.48 -13.50 15.05
C THR A 136 -11.71 -14.11 14.37
N GLY A 137 -11.74 -14.01 13.04
CA GLY A 137 -12.84 -14.48 12.20
C GLY A 137 -13.28 -13.40 11.21
N SER A 138 -13.77 -13.78 10.04
CA SER A 138 -14.21 -12.84 9.03
C SER A 138 -15.56 -12.23 9.40
N SER A 139 -15.57 -11.05 9.98
CA SER A 139 -16.80 -10.25 10.20
C SER A 139 -17.19 -9.42 8.98
N LEU A 140 -16.31 -9.22 8.02
CA LEU A 140 -16.55 -8.44 6.83
C LEU A 140 -16.66 -9.36 5.61
N ASP A 141 -17.81 -9.34 4.94
CA ASP A 141 -18.03 -10.05 3.67
C ASP A 141 -17.17 -9.53 2.51
N VAL A 142 -16.33 -8.52 2.76
CA VAL A 142 -15.43 -7.89 1.77
C VAL A 142 -14.51 -8.91 1.11
N ALA A 143 -14.10 -9.95 1.84
CA ALA A 143 -13.27 -11.01 1.30
C ALA A 143 -13.90 -11.72 0.09
N LYS A 144 -15.23 -11.88 0.09
CA LYS A 144 -15.98 -12.51 -1.01
C LYS A 144 -16.00 -11.69 -2.29
N TYR A 145 -15.91 -10.37 -2.18
CA TYR A 145 -15.91 -9.47 -3.35
C TYR A 145 -14.53 -9.30 -3.98
N ILE A 146 -13.48 -9.58 -3.23
CA ILE A 146 -12.08 -9.29 -3.61
C ILE A 146 -11.40 -10.54 -4.19
N HIS A 147 -11.75 -11.70 -3.66
CA HIS A 147 -11.21 -12.99 -4.08
C HIS A 147 -12.31 -13.80 -4.75
N ASP A 148 -11.92 -14.59 -5.77
CA ASP A 148 -12.85 -15.55 -6.33
C ASP A 148 -13.15 -16.66 -5.29
N ASP A 149 -14.20 -17.44 -5.52
CA ASP A 149 -14.64 -18.53 -4.63
C ASP A 149 -13.58 -19.64 -4.42
N SER A 150 -12.43 -19.54 -5.11
CA SER A 150 -11.31 -20.50 -4.96
C SER A 150 -10.40 -20.19 -3.76
N VAL A 151 -10.50 -19.00 -3.18
CA VAL A 151 -9.67 -18.60 -2.03
C VAL A 151 -10.39 -18.96 -0.73
N ASP A 152 -9.83 -19.91 0.02
CA ASP A 152 -10.31 -20.21 1.37
C ASP A 152 -9.99 -19.04 2.32
N THR A 153 -11.03 -18.48 2.89
CA THR A 153 -10.97 -17.35 3.83
C THR A 153 -11.37 -17.74 5.25
N SER A 154 -11.65 -19.02 5.51
CA SER A 154 -12.16 -19.50 6.81
C SER A 154 -11.21 -19.22 7.97
N ASP A 155 -9.90 -19.33 7.72
CA ASP A 155 -8.84 -19.09 8.71
C ASP A 155 -8.24 -17.70 8.66
N LYS A 156 -8.92 -16.74 8.00
CA LYS A 156 -8.40 -15.40 7.80
C LYS A 156 -9.32 -14.36 8.38
N SER A 157 -8.72 -13.29 8.87
CA SER A 157 -9.40 -12.07 9.27
C SER A 157 -8.99 -10.88 8.42
N VAL A 158 -9.91 -9.94 8.26
CA VAL A 158 -9.66 -8.69 7.56
C VAL A 158 -8.99 -7.72 8.52
N VAL A 159 -7.77 -7.33 8.19
CA VAL A 159 -7.06 -6.25 8.87
C VAL A 159 -7.28 -4.97 8.08
N VAL A 160 -7.65 -3.93 8.77
CA VAL A 160 -7.90 -2.61 8.20
C VAL A 160 -6.79 -1.65 8.63
N ASP A 161 -6.11 -1.10 7.66
CA ASP A 161 -5.17 0.00 7.82
C ASP A 161 -5.90 1.28 7.44
N TRP A 162 -6.17 2.15 8.41
CA TRP A 162 -6.89 3.39 8.25
C TRP A 162 -5.96 4.57 8.36
N TYR A 163 -5.84 5.33 7.30
CA TYR A 163 -5.14 6.61 7.24
C TYR A 163 -6.18 7.73 7.23
N TYR A 164 -5.99 8.74 8.05
CA TYR A 164 -6.94 9.86 8.14
C TYR A 164 -6.25 11.18 8.40
N LYS A 165 -6.81 12.22 7.82
CA LYS A 165 -6.32 13.57 7.91
C LYS A 165 -6.87 14.25 9.16
N LYS A 166 -5.98 14.92 9.90
CA LYS A 166 -6.32 15.70 11.08
C LYS A 166 -5.69 17.08 10.99
N ALA A 167 -6.50 18.13 11.17
CA ALA A 167 -5.99 19.48 11.29
C ALA A 167 -5.45 19.70 12.69
N LEU A 168 -4.22 20.17 12.79
CA LEU A 168 -3.59 20.58 14.04
C LEU A 168 -3.93 22.04 14.39
N PRO A 169 -3.82 22.43 15.69
CA PRO A 169 -3.85 23.83 16.07
C PRO A 169 -2.76 24.61 15.30
N GLY A 170 -3.17 25.54 14.43
CA GLY A 170 -2.26 26.25 13.52
C GLY A 170 -2.54 26.02 12.03
N GLY A 171 -3.50 25.13 11.69
CA GLY A 171 -3.99 24.93 10.32
C GLY A 171 -3.19 23.93 9.48
N GLN A 172 -2.09 23.39 10.00
CA GLN A 172 -1.38 22.30 9.33
C GLN A 172 -2.21 21.02 9.39
N THR A 173 -2.32 20.35 8.25
CA THR A 173 -2.97 19.03 8.18
C THR A 173 -1.89 17.95 8.20
N VAL A 174 -2.05 16.99 9.09
CA VAL A 174 -1.18 15.81 9.24
C VAL A 174 -1.95 14.54 8.98
N LEU A 175 -1.25 13.46 8.67
CA LEU A 175 -1.82 12.14 8.47
C LEU A 175 -1.62 11.28 9.72
N HIS A 176 -2.71 10.80 10.28
CA HIS A 176 -2.71 9.78 11.33
C HIS A 176 -2.95 8.39 10.75
N TYR A 177 -2.59 7.38 11.52
CA TYR A 177 -2.72 5.98 11.14
C TYR A 177 -3.30 5.15 12.28
N CYS A 178 -4.26 4.30 11.94
CA CYS A 178 -4.85 3.34 12.86
C CYS A 178 -4.97 1.97 12.17
N LYS A 179 -4.52 0.94 12.85
CA LYS A 179 -4.68 -0.46 12.43
C LYS A 179 -5.66 -1.14 13.36
N PHE A 180 -6.67 -1.83 12.80
CA PHE A 180 -7.63 -2.59 13.58
C PHE A 180 -8.10 -3.86 12.85
N CYS A 181 -8.64 -4.79 13.62
CA CYS A 181 -9.20 -6.04 13.12
C CYS A 181 -10.41 -6.40 13.98
N ASN A 182 -11.56 -6.67 13.36
CA ASN A 182 -12.80 -7.08 14.02
C ASN A 182 -13.19 -6.17 15.23
N GLY A 183 -13.01 -4.86 15.10
CA GLY A 183 -13.32 -3.89 16.15
C GLY A 183 -12.25 -3.76 17.25
N VAL A 184 -11.19 -4.55 17.21
CA VAL A 184 -10.05 -4.44 18.13
C VAL A 184 -8.98 -3.57 17.51
N VAL A 185 -8.59 -2.49 18.17
CA VAL A 185 -7.49 -1.60 17.74
C VAL A 185 -6.16 -2.29 18.05
N LEU A 186 -5.35 -2.47 17.02
CA LEU A 186 -4.02 -3.09 17.12
C LEU A 186 -2.93 -2.05 17.32
N TYR A 187 -3.10 -0.91 16.66
CA TYR A 187 -2.21 0.24 16.76
C TYR A 187 -2.97 1.52 16.39
N ALA A 188 -2.68 2.62 17.06
CA ALA A 188 -3.15 3.95 16.70
C ALA A 188 -2.06 4.99 16.98
N SER A 189 -1.70 5.79 15.98
CA SER A 189 -0.69 6.83 16.11
C SER A 189 -1.07 7.93 17.11
N GLU A 190 -2.35 8.15 17.35
CA GLU A 190 -2.83 9.09 18.39
C GLU A 190 -2.56 8.61 19.82
N ASN A 191 -2.37 7.29 20.02
CA ASN A 191 -2.01 6.73 21.31
C ASN A 191 -0.50 6.73 21.57
N ASP A 192 0.29 7.03 20.56
CA ASP A 192 1.75 7.15 20.68
C ASP A 192 2.12 8.60 21.06
N PRO A 193 2.70 8.84 22.25
CA PRO A 193 3.07 10.21 22.70
C PRO A 193 4.01 10.94 21.73
N ALA A 194 4.78 10.21 20.92
CA ALA A 194 5.67 10.80 19.94
C ALA A 194 4.94 11.31 18.68
N MET A 195 3.72 10.81 18.41
CA MET A 195 2.97 11.05 17.18
C MET A 195 1.62 11.73 17.40
N ALA A 196 1.09 11.73 18.62
CA ALA A 196 -0.25 12.24 18.94
C ALA A 196 -0.48 13.67 18.48
N ASP A 197 0.54 14.54 18.64
CA ASP A 197 0.45 15.97 18.32
C ASP A 197 1.03 16.35 16.95
N ARG A 198 1.75 15.44 16.29
CA ARG A 198 2.41 15.74 14.99
C ARG A 198 2.00 14.81 13.85
N GLY A 199 1.18 13.80 14.13
CA GLY A 199 0.76 12.80 13.18
C GLY A 199 1.76 11.66 12.97
N PHE A 200 1.33 10.62 12.29
CA PHE A 200 2.16 9.52 11.81
C PHE A 200 3.09 9.97 10.68
N TYR A 201 2.55 10.82 9.79
CA TYR A 201 3.31 11.60 8.83
C TYR A 201 3.06 13.09 9.05
N ASP A 202 4.10 13.88 8.94
CA ASP A 202 4.07 15.35 9.10
C ASP A 202 3.46 16.10 7.91
N HIS A 203 2.83 15.41 7.01
CA HIS A 203 2.10 15.94 5.86
C HIS A 203 0.73 15.28 5.75
N GLY A 204 -0.22 15.95 5.11
CA GLY A 204 -1.58 15.45 4.89
C GLY A 204 -1.79 14.73 3.57
N LYS A 205 -0.78 14.05 3.02
CA LYS A 205 -0.88 13.30 1.74
C LYS A 205 -0.75 11.80 1.97
N TYR A 206 -1.56 11.05 1.21
CA TYR A 206 -1.51 9.59 1.16
C TYR A 206 -0.38 9.06 0.28
#